data_7f6c785c01795d335b8ff29803e5c08a
#
_entry.id   7f6c785c01795d335b8ff29803e5c08a
#
_cell.length_a   1.000
_cell.length_b   1.000
_cell.length_c   1.000
_cell.angle_alpha   90.00
_cell.angle_beta   90.00
_cell.angle_gamma   90.00
#
_symmetry.space_group_name_H-M   'P 1'
#
loop_
_entity.id
_entity.type
_entity.pdbx_description
1 polymer ?
#
loop_
_entity_poly.entity_id
_entity_poly.type
_entity_poly.pdbx_seq_one_letter_code
_entity_poly.pdbx_strand_id
1 'polypeptide(L)'
;MPKPKFIMTFVVAILFVVVLLVYAMTYTVRFTETAVVTRFGEVSKVVQEPGLRFKWFYPIEGVTKYEATNRLTQARIETYQTRDDRQLIVGAFAIWRVKPEQTGTFFRRFSNSGPRAADHYRAAATLVEDTLRSAMSELSSYSMSELFTPVDGASKFDELEQRVLAKMKQDLEGQGERSFGIEVVQTGIARTSLPQTTTEAALERMRQDRARIVKGLQGQGDAEATTIRSRAESQAKKIRSFAEARARQIRARGDQEAAQYLAMMTEVPGLAIYLKNLELLEDSLFGRTTLLFSTDTPGLNLLDPTLWQKTSEGEIPGTRIFTGEPQERRAVASEGDGR
;
A
#
# COMPACT_ATOMS: atom_id res chain seq x y z
N MET A 1 36.60 -96.04 -8.85
CA MET A 1 36.75 -95.18 -7.65
C MET A 1 36.87 -93.72 -8.12
N PRO A 2 36.04 -92.78 -7.72
CA PRO A 2 36.20 -91.41 -8.18
C PRO A 2 37.49 -90.80 -7.70
N LYS A 3 38.24 -90.09 -8.59
CA LYS A 3 39.53 -89.46 -8.30
C LYS A 3 39.35 -88.46 -7.13
N PRO A 4 40.27 -88.43 -6.09
CA PRO A 4 40.15 -87.64 -4.91
C PRO A 4 39.93 -86.09 -5.20
N LYS A 5 40.41 -85.63 -6.35
CA LYS A 5 40.18 -84.25 -6.81
C LYS A 5 38.72 -83.96 -7.12
N PHE A 6 37.92 -84.92 -7.62
CA PHE A 6 36.51 -84.77 -7.94
C PHE A 6 35.69 -84.71 -6.65
N ILE A 7 36.00 -85.49 -5.61
CA ILE A 7 35.33 -85.45 -4.32
C ILE A 7 35.57 -84.12 -3.62
N MET A 8 36.81 -83.57 -3.68
CA MET A 8 37.18 -82.32 -3.11
C MET A 8 36.47 -81.14 -3.82
N THR A 9 36.35 -81.16 -5.16
CA THR A 9 35.61 -80.14 -5.92
C THR A 9 34.12 -80.19 -5.56
N PHE A 10 33.53 -81.37 -5.39
CA PHE A 10 32.13 -81.57 -5.04
C PHE A 10 31.84 -81.06 -3.61
N VAL A 11 32.73 -81.29 -2.66
CA VAL A 11 32.61 -80.79 -1.26
C VAL A 11 32.71 -79.26 -1.27
N VAL A 12 33.63 -78.65 -2.02
CA VAL A 12 33.73 -77.20 -2.13
C VAL A 12 32.48 -76.63 -2.77
N ALA A 13 31.92 -77.25 -3.83
CA ALA A 13 30.68 -76.79 -4.46
C ALA A 13 29.49 -76.85 -3.49
N ILE A 14 29.37 -77.95 -2.70
CA ILE A 14 28.31 -78.06 -1.69
C ILE A 14 28.49 -76.99 -0.60
N LEU A 15 29.72 -76.77 -0.11
CA LEU A 15 29.99 -75.74 0.89
C LEU A 15 29.60 -74.36 0.34
N PHE A 16 29.94 -74.05 -0.92
CA PHE A 16 29.55 -72.80 -1.55
C PHE A 16 28.00 -72.62 -1.63
N VAL A 17 27.31 -73.70 -2.04
CA VAL A 17 25.81 -73.69 -2.07
C VAL A 17 25.24 -73.48 -0.70
N VAL A 18 25.78 -74.12 0.33
CA VAL A 18 25.29 -73.93 1.74
C VAL A 18 25.51 -72.49 2.19
N VAL A 19 26.70 -71.91 1.94
CA VAL A 19 26.98 -70.49 2.28
C VAL A 19 26.01 -69.56 1.57
N LEU A 20 25.75 -69.80 0.28
CA LEU A 20 24.83 -68.99 -0.52
C LEU A 20 23.41 -69.11 -0.01
N LEU A 21 23.00 -70.33 0.40
CA LEU A 21 21.68 -70.57 0.96
C LEU A 21 21.50 -69.88 2.32
N VAL A 22 22.49 -69.96 3.21
CA VAL A 22 22.50 -69.21 4.50
C VAL A 22 22.41 -67.71 4.25
N TYR A 23 23.16 -67.21 3.30
CA TYR A 23 23.08 -65.76 2.89
C TYR A 23 21.70 -65.40 2.39
N ALA A 24 21.06 -66.22 1.57
CA ALA A 24 19.73 -65.95 1.02
C ALA A 24 18.63 -66.05 2.09
N MET A 25 18.84 -66.83 3.17
CA MET A 25 17.89 -67.01 4.30
C MET A 25 18.09 -65.99 5.42
N THR A 26 19.13 -65.14 5.36
CA THR A 26 19.39 -64.17 6.41
C THR A 26 19.09 -62.75 5.98
N TYR A 27 18.57 -61.90 6.90
CA TYR A 27 18.43 -60.46 6.71
C TYR A 27 18.73 -59.72 8.01
N THR A 28 19.20 -58.49 7.87
CA THR A 28 19.49 -57.63 9.02
C THR A 28 18.48 -56.53 9.11
N VAL A 29 18.05 -56.20 10.32
CA VAL A 29 17.17 -55.06 10.64
C VAL A 29 18.02 -54.04 11.40
N ARG A 30 18.04 -52.80 10.91
CA ARG A 30 18.74 -51.69 11.58
C ARG A 30 17.87 -51.11 12.66
N PHE A 31 18.46 -50.38 13.60
CA PHE A 31 17.76 -49.74 14.71
C PHE A 31 16.63 -48.77 14.24
N THR A 32 16.82 -48.13 13.08
CA THR A 32 15.86 -47.19 12.51
C THR A 32 14.87 -47.83 11.54
N GLU A 33 14.94 -49.17 11.37
CA GLU A 33 14.14 -49.88 10.38
C GLU A 33 13.19 -50.86 11.08
N THR A 34 12.02 -51.00 10.50
CA THR A 34 11.05 -52.08 10.84
C THR A 34 10.90 -52.99 9.61
N ALA A 35 11.05 -54.26 9.78
CA ALA A 35 10.89 -55.24 8.70
C ALA A 35 9.51 -55.91 8.77
N VAL A 36 8.82 -55.89 7.62
CA VAL A 36 7.60 -56.67 7.40
C VAL A 36 7.96 -57.92 6.62
N VAL A 37 7.76 -59.07 7.25
CA VAL A 37 7.93 -60.37 6.59
C VAL A 37 6.58 -60.79 6.04
N THR A 38 6.56 -61.03 4.76
CA THR A 38 5.35 -61.52 4.06
C THR A 38 5.56 -62.99 3.66
N ARG A 39 4.53 -63.79 3.78
CA ARG A 39 4.49 -65.18 3.32
C ARG A 39 3.42 -65.27 2.25
N PHE A 40 3.81 -65.65 1.04
CA PHE A 40 2.90 -65.69 -0.14
C PHE A 40 2.10 -64.38 -0.35
N GLY A 41 2.68 -63.23 -0.03
CA GLY A 41 2.05 -61.90 -0.18
C GLY A 41 1.27 -61.40 1.04
N GLU A 42 0.96 -62.25 2.04
CA GLU A 42 0.31 -61.82 3.29
C GLU A 42 1.31 -61.47 4.37
N VAL A 43 0.98 -60.48 5.22
CA VAL A 43 1.81 -60.07 6.36
C VAL A 43 1.80 -61.18 7.41
N SER A 44 2.92 -61.87 7.55
CA SER A 44 3.10 -62.94 8.52
C SER A 44 3.64 -62.40 9.85
N LYS A 45 4.63 -61.52 9.83
CA LYS A 45 5.31 -61.01 11.01
C LYS A 45 5.86 -59.61 10.79
N VAL A 46 5.78 -58.76 11.81
CA VAL A 46 6.44 -57.45 11.86
C VAL A 46 7.58 -57.53 12.88
N VAL A 47 8.79 -57.21 12.46
CA VAL A 47 10.00 -57.28 13.29
C VAL A 47 10.51 -55.86 13.51
N GLN A 48 10.47 -55.42 14.76
CA GLN A 48 10.94 -54.10 15.18
C GLN A 48 12.33 -54.15 15.82
N GLU A 49 12.70 -55.31 16.37
CA GLU A 49 13.97 -55.46 17.07
C GLU A 49 15.14 -55.53 16.07
N PRO A 50 16.17 -54.71 16.26
CA PRO A 50 17.36 -54.74 15.43
C PRO A 50 18.12 -56.08 15.61
N GLY A 51 18.83 -56.46 14.55
CA GLY A 51 19.65 -57.65 14.57
C GLY A 51 19.55 -58.51 13.30
N LEU A 52 20.25 -59.66 13.36
CA LEU A 52 20.22 -60.66 12.30
C LEU A 52 19.04 -61.59 12.51
N ARG A 53 18.23 -61.74 11.47
CA ARG A 53 17.03 -62.58 11.50
C ARG A 53 17.03 -63.56 10.35
N PHE A 54 16.31 -64.67 10.50
CA PHE A 54 16.16 -65.69 9.46
C PHE A 54 14.80 -65.55 8.78
N LYS A 55 14.78 -65.80 7.46
CA LYS A 55 13.60 -65.92 6.64
C LYS A 55 13.70 -67.16 5.75
N TRP A 56 12.57 -67.66 5.29
CA TRP A 56 12.56 -68.66 4.25
C TRP A 56 13.00 -68.04 2.91
N PHE A 57 13.54 -68.87 2.01
CA PHE A 57 14.01 -68.40 0.71
C PHE A 57 12.84 -67.92 -0.15
N TYR A 58 13.16 -66.95 -1.03
CA TYR A 58 12.20 -66.45 -2.03
C TYR A 58 11.81 -67.60 -2.99
N PRO A 59 10.48 -67.84 -3.33
CA PRO A 59 9.39 -66.88 -3.16
C PRO A 59 8.49 -67.10 -1.94
N ILE A 60 8.84 -67.94 -1.00
CA ILE A 60 7.97 -68.28 0.16
C ILE A 60 7.86 -67.09 1.08
N GLU A 61 8.98 -66.49 1.45
CA GLU A 61 8.95 -65.26 2.29
C GLU A 61 9.67 -64.10 1.62
N GLY A 62 8.98 -62.96 1.60
CA GLY A 62 9.50 -61.66 1.23
C GLY A 62 9.74 -60.80 2.46
N VAL A 63 10.74 -59.92 2.41
CA VAL A 63 11.00 -58.95 3.49
C VAL A 63 11.04 -57.54 2.89
N THR A 64 10.13 -56.68 3.36
CA THR A 64 10.11 -55.27 3.03
C THR A 64 10.51 -54.49 4.28
N LYS A 65 11.54 -53.64 4.15
CA LYS A 65 12.04 -52.83 5.27
C LYS A 65 11.51 -51.42 5.17
N TYR A 66 11.02 -50.89 6.26
CA TYR A 66 10.53 -49.52 6.37
C TYR A 66 11.34 -48.77 7.40
N GLU A 67 11.76 -47.56 7.03
CA GLU A 67 12.46 -46.63 7.91
C GLU A 67 11.44 -45.89 8.79
N ALA A 68 11.67 -45.82 10.09
CA ALA A 68 10.89 -45.04 11.05
C ALA A 68 11.33 -43.55 11.12
N THR A 69 12.01 -43.07 10.07
CA THR A 69 12.49 -41.68 9.99
C THR A 69 11.37 -40.73 9.63
N ASN A 70 11.48 -39.47 10.11
CA ASN A 70 10.55 -38.41 9.74
C ASN A 70 10.71 -38.04 8.25
N ARG A 71 9.58 -37.90 7.58
CA ARG A 71 9.49 -37.52 6.16
C ARG A 71 8.72 -36.23 6.03
N LEU A 72 9.20 -35.35 5.16
CA LEU A 72 8.54 -34.10 4.84
C LEU A 72 7.73 -34.27 3.55
N THR A 73 6.46 -33.89 3.61
CA THR A 73 5.60 -33.71 2.43
C THR A 73 5.11 -32.27 2.40
N GLN A 74 5.29 -31.62 1.26
CA GLN A 74 4.79 -30.27 1.02
C GLN A 74 3.57 -30.36 0.13
N ALA A 75 2.47 -29.72 0.55
CA ALA A 75 1.31 -29.56 -0.30
C ALA A 75 1.62 -28.52 -1.40
N ARG A 76 0.98 -28.68 -2.53
CA ARG A 76 1.02 -27.65 -3.58
C ARG A 76 0.46 -26.35 -3.03
N ILE A 77 1.06 -25.26 -3.52
CA ILE A 77 0.58 -23.92 -3.17
C ILE A 77 -0.80 -23.73 -3.78
N GLU A 78 -1.79 -23.50 -2.95
CA GLU A 78 -3.18 -23.32 -3.36
C GLU A 78 -3.77 -22.04 -2.78
N THR A 79 -4.83 -21.57 -3.43
CA THR A 79 -5.59 -20.41 -2.98
C THR A 79 -6.76 -20.87 -2.13
N TYR A 80 -6.82 -20.42 -0.91
CA TYR A 80 -7.91 -20.66 0.02
C TYR A 80 -8.71 -19.38 0.24
N GLN A 81 -10.00 -19.53 0.47
CA GLN A 81 -10.88 -18.41 0.80
C GLN A 81 -11.07 -18.35 2.31
N THR A 82 -10.90 -17.17 2.87
CA THR A 82 -11.13 -16.91 4.29
C THR A 82 -12.62 -16.63 4.56
N ARG A 83 -13.04 -16.60 5.83
CA ARG A 83 -14.43 -16.33 6.23
C ARG A 83 -14.96 -14.97 5.74
N ASP A 84 -14.09 -14.01 5.54
CA ASP A 84 -14.39 -12.66 5.04
C ASP A 84 -14.25 -12.53 3.52
N ASP A 85 -14.40 -13.65 2.78
CA ASP A 85 -14.35 -13.75 1.32
C ASP A 85 -13.04 -13.24 0.69
N ARG A 86 -11.95 -13.23 1.45
CA ARG A 86 -10.65 -12.86 0.95
C ARG A 86 -9.85 -14.09 0.53
N GLN A 87 -9.07 -13.94 -0.51
CA GLN A 87 -8.22 -15.01 -1.00
C GLN A 87 -6.83 -14.93 -0.39
N LEU A 88 -6.34 -16.08 0.07
CA LEU A 88 -5.00 -16.26 0.62
C LEU A 88 -4.33 -17.44 -0.09
N ILE A 89 -3.15 -17.22 -0.61
CA ILE A 89 -2.32 -18.27 -1.23
C ILE A 89 -1.46 -18.85 -0.11
N VAL A 90 -1.61 -20.16 0.12
CA VAL A 90 -0.93 -20.85 1.22
C VAL A 90 -0.17 -22.05 0.70
N GLY A 91 1.06 -22.20 1.16
CA GLY A 91 1.85 -23.43 1.05
C GLY A 91 2.02 -24.03 2.43
N ALA A 92 1.52 -25.25 2.61
CA ALA A 92 1.59 -25.99 3.86
C ALA A 92 2.52 -27.21 3.74
N PHE A 93 2.99 -27.70 4.88
CA PHE A 93 3.80 -28.91 4.94
C PHE A 93 3.33 -29.81 6.10
N ALA A 94 3.60 -31.09 5.96
CA ALA A 94 3.41 -32.08 7.01
C ALA A 94 4.66 -32.92 7.20
N ILE A 95 5.03 -33.14 8.46
CA ILE A 95 6.09 -34.08 8.86
C ILE A 95 5.40 -35.31 9.39
N TRP A 96 5.70 -36.43 8.79
CA TRP A 96 5.08 -37.71 9.13
C TRP A 96 6.09 -38.83 9.10
N ARG A 97 5.75 -39.96 9.73
CA ARG A 97 6.55 -41.18 9.73
C ARG A 97 5.64 -42.40 9.73
N VAL A 98 6.20 -43.53 9.35
CA VAL A 98 5.52 -44.81 9.52
C VAL A 98 5.58 -45.22 10.99
N LYS A 99 4.42 -45.48 11.59
CA LYS A 99 4.33 -45.91 13.00
C LYS A 99 4.86 -47.34 13.13
N PRO A 100 5.94 -47.56 13.93
CA PRO A 100 6.58 -48.89 14.03
C PRO A 100 5.62 -50.01 14.37
N GLU A 101 4.68 -49.74 15.28
CA GLU A 101 3.66 -50.71 15.72
C GLU A 101 2.64 -51.09 14.66
N GLN A 102 2.42 -50.17 13.70
CA GLN A 102 1.40 -50.31 12.65
C GLN A 102 2.01 -50.49 11.25
N THR A 103 3.29 -50.83 11.17
CA THR A 103 3.99 -51.02 9.88
C THR A 103 3.34 -52.12 9.05
N GLY A 104 2.76 -53.15 9.68
CA GLY A 104 2.00 -54.17 8.96
C GLY A 104 0.71 -53.65 8.32
N THR A 105 0.03 -52.67 8.96
CA THR A 105 -1.14 -52.01 8.41
C THR A 105 -0.73 -51.07 7.25
N PHE A 106 0.38 -50.35 7.43
CA PHE A 106 0.96 -49.54 6.34
C PHE A 106 1.28 -50.39 5.10
N PHE A 107 1.94 -51.54 5.29
CA PHE A 107 2.20 -52.44 4.17
C PHE A 107 0.90 -52.87 3.48
N ARG A 108 -0.12 -53.35 4.20
CA ARG A 108 -1.40 -53.81 3.62
C ARG A 108 -2.09 -52.72 2.81
N ARG A 109 -2.00 -51.47 3.24
CA ARG A 109 -2.64 -50.33 2.55
C ARG A 109 -1.90 -49.91 1.28
N PHE A 110 -0.58 -49.97 1.29
CA PHE A 110 0.24 -49.44 0.19
C PHE A 110 0.96 -50.52 -0.65
N SER A 111 0.80 -51.81 -0.33
CA SER A 111 1.45 -52.91 -1.05
C SER A 111 1.09 -52.95 -2.55
N ASN A 112 -0.10 -52.46 -2.92
CA ASN A 112 -0.56 -52.44 -4.32
C ASN A 112 0.15 -51.35 -5.16
N SER A 113 0.87 -50.42 -4.53
CA SER A 113 1.56 -49.32 -5.23
C SER A 113 2.90 -49.73 -5.86
N GLY A 114 3.38 -50.95 -5.54
CA GLY A 114 4.63 -51.48 -6.10
C GLY A 114 5.34 -52.47 -5.16
N PRO A 115 6.42 -53.12 -5.61
CA PRO A 115 7.13 -54.12 -4.84
C PRO A 115 8.13 -53.52 -3.82
N ARG A 116 8.45 -52.23 -3.95
CA ARG A 116 9.51 -51.57 -3.16
C ARG A 116 8.92 -50.65 -2.10
N ALA A 117 9.56 -50.58 -0.95
CA ALA A 117 9.20 -49.61 0.10
C ALA A 117 9.14 -48.16 -0.38
N ALA A 118 9.99 -47.78 -1.36
CA ALA A 118 9.99 -46.45 -1.97
C ALA A 118 8.67 -46.13 -2.67
N ASP A 119 8.04 -47.09 -3.31
CA ASP A 119 6.77 -46.92 -4.02
C ASP A 119 5.63 -46.73 -3.00
N HIS A 120 5.68 -47.47 -1.89
CA HIS A 120 4.74 -47.32 -0.77
C HIS A 120 4.85 -45.95 -0.12
N TYR A 121 6.06 -45.41 0.09
CA TYR A 121 6.26 -44.06 0.63
C TYR A 121 5.75 -42.98 -0.32
N ARG A 122 5.92 -43.18 -1.63
CA ARG A 122 5.40 -42.21 -2.61
C ARG A 122 3.87 -42.15 -2.60
N ALA A 123 3.23 -43.29 -2.56
CA ALA A 123 1.77 -43.38 -2.46
C ALA A 123 1.27 -42.80 -1.12
N ALA A 124 1.97 -43.08 -0.03
CA ALA A 124 1.66 -42.50 1.28
C ALA A 124 1.84 -40.98 1.29
N ALA A 125 2.90 -40.47 0.67
CA ALA A 125 3.14 -39.02 0.55
C ALA A 125 2.02 -38.32 -0.22
N THR A 126 1.50 -38.93 -1.31
CA THR A 126 0.35 -38.38 -2.04
C THR A 126 -0.89 -38.35 -1.16
N LEU A 127 -1.16 -39.43 -0.40
CA LEU A 127 -2.28 -39.46 0.52
C LEU A 127 -2.15 -38.36 1.60
N VAL A 128 -0.95 -38.20 2.18
CA VAL A 128 -0.69 -37.16 3.17
C VAL A 128 -0.87 -35.76 2.58
N GLU A 129 -0.43 -35.54 1.31
CA GLU A 129 -0.63 -34.29 0.60
C GLU A 129 -2.12 -33.97 0.42
N ASP A 130 -2.92 -34.95 -0.03
CA ASP A 130 -4.35 -34.79 -0.25
C ASP A 130 -5.11 -34.55 1.06
N THR A 131 -4.72 -35.27 2.12
CA THR A 131 -5.29 -35.08 3.47
C THR A 131 -4.93 -33.71 4.03
N LEU A 132 -3.68 -33.26 3.88
CA LEU A 132 -3.24 -31.93 4.27
C LEU A 132 -4.05 -30.86 3.54
N ARG A 133 -4.22 -31.00 2.23
CA ARG A 133 -5.06 -30.10 1.43
C ARG A 133 -6.50 -30.04 1.96
N SER A 134 -7.10 -31.19 2.25
CA SER A 134 -8.43 -31.24 2.84
C SER A 134 -8.48 -30.60 4.21
N ALA A 135 -7.49 -30.85 5.07
CA ALA A 135 -7.41 -30.27 6.40
C ALA A 135 -7.20 -28.74 6.38
N MET A 136 -6.47 -28.23 5.37
CA MET A 136 -6.28 -26.78 5.16
C MET A 136 -7.57 -26.02 4.87
N SER A 137 -8.66 -26.72 4.51
CA SER A 137 -9.98 -26.09 4.39
C SER A 137 -10.48 -25.44 5.70
N GLU A 138 -9.93 -25.80 6.84
CA GLU A 138 -10.20 -25.16 8.15
C GLU A 138 -9.84 -23.66 8.14
N LEU A 139 -8.96 -23.23 7.23
CA LEU A 139 -8.60 -21.84 7.05
C LEU A 139 -9.83 -20.96 6.72
N SER A 140 -10.83 -21.51 6.05
CA SER A 140 -12.07 -20.81 5.75
C SER A 140 -12.90 -20.44 6.98
N SER A 141 -12.61 -21.00 8.15
CA SER A 141 -13.25 -20.66 9.42
C SER A 141 -12.70 -19.37 10.03
N TYR A 142 -11.57 -18.88 9.55
CA TYR A 142 -10.89 -17.70 10.07
C TYR A 142 -11.01 -16.51 9.12
N SER A 143 -11.12 -15.29 9.68
CA SER A 143 -11.00 -14.06 8.90
C SER A 143 -9.54 -13.67 8.69
N MET A 144 -9.28 -12.89 7.63
CA MET A 144 -7.94 -12.36 7.35
C MET A 144 -7.38 -11.54 8.51
N SER A 145 -8.22 -10.75 9.16
CA SER A 145 -7.83 -9.94 10.32
C SER A 145 -7.43 -10.79 11.52
N GLU A 146 -8.12 -11.89 11.79
CA GLU A 146 -7.79 -12.80 12.88
C GLU A 146 -6.45 -13.53 12.67
N LEU A 147 -6.10 -13.79 11.43
CA LEU A 147 -4.84 -14.46 11.08
C LEU A 147 -3.64 -13.51 11.18
N PHE A 148 -3.77 -12.26 10.71
CA PHE A 148 -2.65 -11.33 10.58
C PHE A 148 -2.57 -10.25 11.66
N THR A 149 -3.65 -10.02 12.42
CA THR A 149 -3.62 -9.07 13.53
C THR A 149 -3.50 -9.85 14.83
N PRO A 150 -2.36 -9.78 15.52
CA PRO A 150 -2.21 -10.47 16.79
C PRO A 150 -3.16 -9.84 17.81
N VAL A 151 -4.10 -10.64 18.31
CA VAL A 151 -4.89 -10.32 19.49
C VAL A 151 -4.17 -10.94 20.67
N ASP A 152 -3.83 -10.17 21.68
CA ASP A 152 -3.06 -10.61 22.87
C ASP A 152 -1.65 -11.17 22.57
N GLY A 153 -1.02 -10.73 21.48
CA GLY A 153 0.36 -11.11 21.15
C GLY A 153 0.54 -12.49 20.50
N ALA A 154 -0.52 -13.26 20.31
CA ALA A 154 -0.50 -14.55 19.62
C ALA A 154 -1.25 -14.46 18.28
N SER A 155 -0.62 -14.94 17.24
CA SER A 155 -1.25 -15.10 15.92
C SER A 155 -2.16 -16.34 15.97
N LYS A 156 -3.35 -16.26 15.37
CA LYS A 156 -4.24 -17.43 15.26
C LYS A 156 -3.74 -18.50 14.27
N PHE A 157 -2.59 -18.29 13.65
CA PHE A 157 -1.94 -19.33 12.85
C PHE A 157 -1.58 -20.56 13.67
N ASP A 158 -1.11 -20.39 14.90
CA ASP A 158 -0.77 -21.51 15.78
C ASP A 158 -2.00 -22.34 16.11
N GLU A 159 -3.15 -21.70 16.35
CA GLU A 159 -4.42 -22.39 16.58
C GLU A 159 -4.88 -23.15 15.32
N LEU A 160 -4.77 -22.53 14.15
CA LEU A 160 -5.09 -23.16 12.87
C LEU A 160 -4.19 -24.39 12.62
N GLU A 161 -2.88 -24.26 12.83
CA GLU A 161 -1.94 -25.38 12.67
C GLU A 161 -2.29 -26.56 13.60
N GLN A 162 -2.66 -26.29 14.84
CA GLN A 162 -3.11 -27.31 15.78
C GLN A 162 -4.40 -27.98 15.33
N ARG A 163 -5.38 -27.24 14.80
CA ARG A 163 -6.62 -27.81 14.26
C ARG A 163 -6.35 -28.67 13.03
N VAL A 164 -5.51 -28.18 12.11
CA VAL A 164 -5.08 -28.93 10.94
C VAL A 164 -4.38 -30.22 11.36
N LEU A 165 -3.47 -30.15 12.33
CA LEU A 165 -2.80 -31.33 12.87
C LEU A 165 -3.79 -32.34 13.49
N ALA A 166 -4.73 -31.86 14.29
CA ALA A 166 -5.74 -32.70 14.91
C ALA A 166 -6.62 -33.42 13.86
N LYS A 167 -7.04 -32.69 12.83
CA LYS A 167 -7.82 -33.25 11.73
C LYS A 167 -7.03 -34.29 10.92
N MET A 168 -5.79 -33.99 10.59
CA MET A 168 -4.92 -34.94 9.90
C MET A 168 -4.67 -36.21 10.75
N LYS A 169 -4.46 -36.05 12.04
CA LYS A 169 -4.37 -37.23 12.95
C LYS A 169 -5.63 -38.05 12.97
N GLN A 170 -6.78 -37.40 13.02
CA GLN A 170 -8.06 -38.09 12.97
C GLN A 170 -8.24 -38.88 11.69
N ASP A 171 -7.84 -38.32 10.55
CA ASP A 171 -8.03 -38.93 9.23
C ASP A 171 -6.99 -40.01 8.93
N LEU A 172 -5.74 -39.86 9.36
CA LEU A 172 -4.64 -40.78 9.01
C LEU A 172 -4.31 -41.79 10.13
N GLU A 173 -4.43 -41.38 11.39
CA GLU A 173 -4.08 -42.23 12.55
C GLU A 173 -5.26 -43.02 13.07
N GLY A 174 -6.44 -43.00 12.46
CA GLY A 174 -7.66 -43.65 12.89
C GLY A 174 -7.43 -45.03 13.54
N GLN A 175 -8.35 -45.50 14.38
CA GLN A 175 -8.20 -46.77 15.08
C GLN A 175 -8.61 -47.96 14.20
N GLY A 176 -7.88 -49.09 14.38
CA GLY A 176 -8.20 -50.37 13.74
C GLY A 176 -8.01 -50.35 12.20
N GLU A 177 -8.99 -50.81 11.49
CA GLU A 177 -8.96 -50.94 10.03
C GLU A 177 -8.95 -49.59 9.29
N ARG A 178 -9.30 -48.49 9.98
CA ARG A 178 -9.27 -47.13 9.37
C ARG A 178 -7.88 -46.51 9.43
N SER A 179 -6.95 -47.09 10.19
CA SER A 179 -5.58 -46.60 10.26
C SER A 179 -4.81 -46.86 8.97
N PHE A 180 -4.02 -45.89 8.55
CA PHE A 180 -3.06 -46.01 7.44
C PHE A 180 -1.66 -46.41 7.91
N GLY A 181 -1.43 -46.53 9.24
CA GLY A 181 -0.11 -46.82 9.80
C GLY A 181 0.87 -45.65 9.69
N ILE A 182 0.34 -44.45 9.52
CA ILE A 182 1.07 -43.17 9.40
C ILE A 182 0.85 -42.39 10.69
N GLU A 183 1.92 -41.86 11.26
CA GLU A 183 1.88 -40.92 12.38
C GLU A 183 2.25 -39.52 11.89
N VAL A 184 1.38 -38.54 12.09
CA VAL A 184 1.64 -37.14 11.76
C VAL A 184 2.28 -36.46 12.96
N VAL A 185 3.55 -36.11 12.81
CA VAL A 185 4.35 -35.51 13.91
C VAL A 185 4.03 -34.01 14.02
N GLN A 186 4.02 -33.30 12.88
CA GLN A 186 3.82 -31.86 12.84
C GLN A 186 3.24 -31.43 11.50
N THR A 187 2.42 -30.42 11.53
CA THR A 187 1.99 -29.67 10.34
C THR A 187 2.31 -28.20 10.54
N GLY A 188 2.48 -27.49 9.46
CA GLY A 188 2.73 -26.05 9.54
C GLY A 188 2.52 -25.35 8.20
N ILE A 189 2.43 -24.04 8.26
CA ILE A 189 2.30 -23.17 7.12
C ILE A 189 3.70 -22.67 6.74
N ALA A 190 4.20 -23.10 5.59
CA ALA A 190 5.53 -22.73 5.11
C ALA A 190 5.55 -21.32 4.48
N ARG A 191 4.45 -20.95 3.84
CA ARG A 191 4.36 -19.69 3.11
C ARG A 191 2.92 -19.22 3.01
N THR A 192 2.74 -17.90 3.21
CA THR A 192 1.49 -17.21 2.94
C THR A 192 1.75 -16.03 2.00
N SER A 193 0.89 -15.84 1.03
CA SER A 193 0.92 -14.66 0.15
C SER A 193 -0.48 -14.27 -0.31
N LEU A 194 -0.64 -13.01 -0.65
CA LEU A 194 -1.89 -12.50 -1.21
C LEU A 194 -1.84 -12.58 -2.73
N PRO A 195 -2.96 -12.88 -3.39
CA PRO A 195 -3.06 -12.76 -4.84
C PRO A 195 -2.74 -11.33 -5.29
N GLN A 196 -2.07 -11.20 -6.42
CA GLN A 196 -1.64 -9.89 -6.93
C GLN A 196 -2.84 -8.96 -7.19
N THR A 197 -3.93 -9.50 -7.72
CA THR A 197 -5.18 -8.76 -7.96
C THR A 197 -5.78 -8.16 -6.70
N THR A 198 -5.75 -8.88 -5.59
CA THR A 198 -6.25 -8.39 -4.29
C THR A 198 -5.36 -7.27 -3.75
N THR A 199 -4.05 -7.39 -3.92
CA THR A 199 -3.07 -6.39 -3.48
C THR A 199 -3.22 -5.09 -4.29
N GLU A 200 -3.37 -5.19 -5.61
CA GLU A 200 -3.59 -4.04 -6.49
C GLU A 200 -4.91 -3.32 -6.17
N ALA A 201 -6.00 -4.06 -5.96
CA ALA A 201 -7.28 -3.48 -5.57
C ALA A 201 -7.23 -2.77 -4.21
N ALA A 202 -6.50 -3.33 -3.24
CA ALA A 202 -6.30 -2.71 -1.93
C ALA A 202 -5.47 -1.42 -2.03
N LEU A 203 -4.39 -1.42 -2.81
CA LEU A 203 -3.56 -0.25 -3.06
C LEU A 203 -4.34 0.85 -3.79
N GLU A 204 -5.17 0.49 -4.75
CA GLU A 204 -6.00 1.46 -5.47
C GLU A 204 -7.05 2.10 -4.55
N ARG A 205 -7.72 1.32 -3.69
CA ARG A 205 -8.60 1.86 -2.66
C ARG A 205 -7.87 2.84 -1.72
N MET A 206 -6.68 2.46 -1.25
CA MET A 206 -5.87 3.35 -0.42
C MET A 206 -5.50 4.66 -1.12
N ARG A 207 -5.17 4.60 -2.43
CA ARG A 207 -4.92 5.80 -3.24
C ARG A 207 -6.15 6.68 -3.35
N GLN A 208 -7.32 6.09 -3.61
CA GLN A 208 -8.59 6.81 -3.72
C GLN A 208 -9.00 7.45 -2.39
N ASP A 209 -8.83 6.74 -1.27
CA ASP A 209 -9.14 7.27 0.06
C ASP A 209 -8.20 8.43 0.42
N ARG A 210 -6.91 8.31 0.15
CA ARG A 210 -5.96 9.42 0.31
C ARG A 210 -6.29 10.61 -0.59
N ALA A 211 -6.63 10.37 -1.86
CA ALA A 211 -7.04 11.42 -2.78
C ALA A 211 -8.31 12.14 -2.31
N ARG A 212 -9.27 11.42 -1.72
CA ARG A 212 -10.48 11.99 -1.12
C ARG A 212 -10.16 12.89 0.08
N ILE A 213 -9.28 12.41 0.99
CA ILE A 213 -8.84 13.20 2.15
C ILE A 213 -8.11 14.47 1.69
N VAL A 214 -7.19 14.35 0.73
CA VAL A 214 -6.45 15.51 0.19
C VAL A 214 -7.41 16.53 -0.44
N LYS A 215 -8.35 16.09 -1.28
CA LYS A 215 -9.37 16.99 -1.86
C LYS A 215 -10.24 17.65 -0.78
N GLY A 216 -10.61 16.91 0.25
CA GLY A 216 -11.36 17.46 1.39
C GLY A 216 -10.58 18.56 2.12
N LEU A 217 -9.31 18.31 2.44
CA LEU A 217 -8.44 19.29 3.11
C LEU A 217 -8.17 20.50 2.21
N GLN A 218 -7.94 20.31 0.91
CA GLN A 218 -7.79 21.40 -0.03
C GLN A 218 -9.05 22.26 -0.12
N GLY A 219 -10.23 21.62 -0.24
CA GLY A 219 -11.52 22.34 -0.27
C GLY A 219 -11.78 23.15 1.00
N GLN A 220 -11.44 22.61 2.18
CA GLN A 220 -11.50 23.35 3.44
C GLN A 220 -10.53 24.54 3.45
N GLY A 221 -9.27 24.31 3.04
CA GLY A 221 -8.28 25.36 2.96
C GLY A 221 -8.68 26.50 2.00
N ASP A 222 -9.21 26.17 0.83
CA ASP A 222 -9.69 27.15 -0.15
C ASP A 222 -10.90 27.93 0.38
N ALA A 223 -11.82 27.27 1.05
CA ALA A 223 -12.97 27.92 1.68
C ALA A 223 -12.54 28.87 2.81
N GLU A 224 -11.61 28.46 3.67
CA GLU A 224 -11.04 29.32 4.72
C GLU A 224 -10.27 30.51 4.12
N ALA A 225 -9.42 30.26 3.12
CA ALA A 225 -8.68 31.32 2.43
C ALA A 225 -9.61 32.35 1.79
N THR A 226 -10.68 31.88 1.13
CA THR A 226 -11.72 32.75 0.54
C THR A 226 -12.43 33.55 1.61
N THR A 227 -12.78 32.92 2.72
CA THR A 227 -13.43 33.62 3.86
C THR A 227 -12.55 34.70 4.46
N ILE A 228 -11.26 34.37 4.70
CA ILE A 228 -10.29 35.34 5.23
C ILE A 228 -10.09 36.50 4.27
N ARG A 229 -9.91 36.22 2.97
CA ARG A 229 -9.75 37.24 1.92
C ARG A 229 -10.97 38.16 1.85
N SER A 230 -12.16 37.59 1.79
CA SER A 230 -13.40 38.35 1.75
C SER A 230 -13.61 39.25 2.99
N ARG A 231 -13.27 38.71 4.19
CA ARG A 231 -13.30 39.51 5.42
C ARG A 231 -12.30 40.66 5.37
N ALA A 232 -11.07 40.41 4.94
CA ALA A 232 -10.02 41.42 4.81
C ALA A 232 -10.40 42.52 3.81
N GLU A 233 -10.92 42.13 2.63
CA GLU A 233 -11.40 43.07 1.62
C GLU A 233 -12.58 43.91 2.13
N SER A 234 -13.53 43.29 2.83
CA SER A 234 -14.66 44.01 3.43
C SER A 234 -14.19 44.99 4.50
N GLN A 235 -13.24 44.61 5.36
CA GLN A 235 -12.66 45.51 6.36
C GLN A 235 -11.86 46.66 5.70
N ALA A 236 -11.05 46.36 4.69
CA ALA A 236 -10.32 47.37 3.95
C ALA A 236 -11.28 48.36 3.27
N LYS A 237 -12.37 47.88 2.66
CA LYS A 237 -13.42 48.74 2.09
C LYS A 237 -14.08 49.62 3.11
N LYS A 238 -14.43 49.07 4.31
CA LYS A 238 -15.00 49.85 5.42
C LYS A 238 -14.05 50.96 5.91
N ILE A 239 -12.76 50.62 6.11
CA ILE A 239 -11.77 51.60 6.53
C ILE A 239 -11.61 52.70 5.51
N ARG A 240 -11.53 52.33 4.19
CA ARG A 240 -11.40 53.30 3.10
C ARG A 240 -12.62 54.25 3.03
N SER A 241 -13.84 53.68 3.06
CA SER A 241 -15.07 54.48 3.04
C SER A 241 -15.20 55.41 4.23
N PHE A 242 -14.76 54.92 5.44
CA PHE A 242 -14.74 55.76 6.64
C PHE A 242 -13.69 56.89 6.52
N ALA A 243 -12.50 56.60 5.99
CA ALA A 243 -11.45 57.58 5.79
C ALA A 243 -11.90 58.66 4.75
N GLU A 244 -12.51 58.22 3.65
CA GLU A 244 -13.10 59.16 2.66
C GLU A 244 -14.22 60.02 3.20
N ALA A 245 -15.12 59.43 4.03
CA ALA A 245 -16.16 60.18 4.69
C ALA A 245 -15.55 61.23 5.65
N ARG A 246 -14.53 60.84 6.41
CA ARG A 246 -13.82 61.71 7.33
C ARG A 246 -13.09 62.80 6.60
N ALA A 247 -12.44 62.51 5.49
CA ALA A 247 -11.79 63.49 4.63
C ALA A 247 -12.79 64.50 4.08
N ARG A 248 -13.96 64.05 3.59
CA ARG A 248 -15.02 64.93 3.12
C ARG A 248 -15.53 65.85 4.28
N GLN A 249 -15.71 65.30 5.48
CA GLN A 249 -16.12 66.05 6.62
C GLN A 249 -15.13 67.16 7.05
N ILE A 250 -13.81 66.83 7.01
CA ILE A 250 -12.73 67.78 7.29
C ILE A 250 -12.70 68.89 6.23
N ARG A 251 -12.80 68.50 4.89
CA ARG A 251 -12.85 69.47 3.84
C ARG A 251 -14.05 70.41 3.98
N ALA A 252 -15.24 69.82 4.22
CA ALA A 252 -16.45 70.65 4.39
C ALA A 252 -16.37 71.63 5.55
N ARG A 253 -15.71 71.24 6.68
CA ARG A 253 -15.43 72.17 7.77
C ARG A 253 -14.45 73.27 7.36
N GLY A 254 -13.34 72.89 6.66
CA GLY A 254 -12.41 73.82 6.13
C GLY A 254 -13.05 74.84 5.16
N ASP A 255 -13.88 74.29 4.26
CA ASP A 255 -14.64 75.17 3.32
C ASP A 255 -15.64 76.10 4.03
N GLN A 256 -16.29 75.60 5.09
CA GLN A 256 -17.17 76.43 5.92
C GLN A 256 -16.43 77.54 6.68
N GLU A 257 -15.27 77.24 7.23
CA GLU A 257 -14.42 78.21 7.91
C GLU A 257 -13.83 79.17 6.88
N ALA A 258 -13.38 78.72 5.71
CA ALA A 258 -12.89 79.55 4.64
C ALA A 258 -13.98 80.49 4.05
N ALA A 259 -15.23 80.00 3.99
CA ALA A 259 -16.35 80.81 3.50
C ALA A 259 -16.56 82.14 4.28
N GLN A 260 -16.25 82.14 5.61
CA GLN A 260 -16.36 83.33 6.40
C GLN A 260 -15.27 84.37 5.99
N TYR A 261 -14.07 83.91 5.69
CA TYR A 261 -12.99 84.77 5.23
C TYR A 261 -13.18 85.21 3.78
N LEU A 262 -13.72 84.34 2.91
CA LEU A 262 -14.06 84.65 1.54
C LEU A 262 -15.19 85.71 1.46
N ALA A 263 -16.14 85.67 2.41
CA ALA A 263 -17.19 86.72 2.50
C ALA A 263 -16.60 88.09 2.82
N MET A 264 -15.55 88.16 3.68
CA MET A 264 -14.84 89.43 3.93
C MET A 264 -14.06 89.90 2.70
N MET A 265 -13.57 88.97 1.82
CA MET A 265 -12.87 89.35 0.61
C MET A 265 -13.75 89.92 -0.49
N THR A 266 -15.07 89.69 -0.42
CA THR A 266 -16.03 90.28 -1.40
C THR A 266 -16.12 91.78 -1.25
N GLU A 267 -15.68 92.38 -0.17
CA GLU A 267 -15.55 93.84 -0.03
C GLU A 267 -14.47 94.43 -0.87
N VAL A 268 -13.44 93.65 -1.31
CA VAL A 268 -12.35 94.08 -2.22
C VAL A 268 -12.14 93.09 -3.34
N PRO A 269 -12.95 93.15 -4.46
CA PRO A 269 -12.94 92.14 -5.51
C PRO A 269 -11.61 91.90 -6.20
N GLY A 270 -10.85 92.97 -6.34
CA GLY A 270 -9.51 92.89 -6.96
C GLY A 270 -8.49 92.05 -6.24
N LEU A 271 -8.55 92.09 -4.90
CA LEU A 271 -7.68 91.22 -4.04
C LEU A 271 -8.08 89.75 -4.09
N ALA A 272 -9.36 89.48 -4.16
CA ALA A 272 -9.88 88.12 -4.27
C ALA A 272 -9.43 87.44 -5.60
N ILE A 273 -9.51 88.20 -6.70
CA ILE A 273 -9.05 87.70 -8.02
C ILE A 273 -7.54 87.53 -8.03
N TYR A 274 -6.79 88.42 -7.38
CA TYR A 274 -5.34 88.27 -7.29
C TYR A 274 -4.92 87.04 -6.53
N LEU A 275 -5.49 86.78 -5.34
CA LEU A 275 -5.19 85.62 -4.52
C LEU A 275 -5.59 84.34 -5.26
N LYS A 276 -6.73 84.35 -5.97
CA LYS A 276 -7.16 83.17 -6.73
C LYS A 276 -6.22 82.87 -7.92
N ASN A 277 -5.73 83.89 -8.57
CA ASN A 277 -4.71 83.72 -9.63
C ASN A 277 -3.37 83.24 -9.06
N LEU A 278 -2.98 83.67 -7.85
CA LEU A 278 -1.79 83.17 -7.15
C LEU A 278 -1.92 81.69 -6.81
N GLU A 279 -3.09 81.25 -6.29
CA GLU A 279 -3.38 79.86 -5.99
C GLU A 279 -3.34 78.98 -7.26
N LEU A 280 -3.87 79.49 -8.36
CA LEU A 280 -3.81 78.81 -9.67
C LEU A 280 -2.38 78.71 -10.21
N LEU A 281 -1.56 79.72 -9.98
CA LEU A 281 -0.11 79.72 -10.30
C LEU A 281 0.63 78.73 -9.42
N GLU A 282 0.34 78.69 -8.13
CA GLU A 282 0.94 77.75 -7.18
C GLU A 282 0.63 76.31 -7.58
N ASP A 283 -0.66 75.94 -7.84
CA ASP A 283 -1.06 74.65 -8.29
C ASP A 283 -0.43 74.24 -9.64
N SER A 284 -0.27 75.19 -10.54
CA SER A 284 0.37 75.01 -11.85
C SER A 284 1.87 74.80 -11.75
N LEU A 285 2.54 75.42 -10.77
CA LEU A 285 4.01 75.35 -10.60
C LEU A 285 4.45 74.14 -9.78
N PHE A 286 3.59 73.60 -8.87
CA PHE A 286 3.91 72.41 -8.10
C PHE A 286 3.83 71.07 -8.91
N GLY A 287 3.20 71.11 -10.08
CA GLY A 287 3.26 70.03 -11.06
C GLY A 287 4.60 70.08 -11.82
N ARG A 288 5.22 68.93 -12.12
CA ARG A 288 6.39 68.80 -13.00
C ARG A 288 6.02 69.16 -14.45
N THR A 289 5.52 70.36 -14.67
CA THR A 289 5.05 70.85 -15.96
C THR A 289 6.01 71.95 -16.46
N THR A 290 6.54 71.78 -17.64
CA THR A 290 7.32 72.83 -18.27
C THR A 290 6.32 73.84 -18.92
N LEU A 291 6.19 75.00 -18.32
CA LEU A 291 5.33 76.08 -18.81
C LEU A 291 6.09 76.89 -19.81
N LEU A 292 5.64 76.87 -21.08
CA LEU A 292 6.10 77.73 -22.13
C LEU A 292 5.12 78.93 -22.15
N PHE A 293 5.62 80.03 -21.67
CA PHE A 293 4.85 81.30 -21.71
C PHE A 293 5.17 82.14 -22.98
N SER A 294 4.13 82.49 -23.72
CA SER A 294 4.22 83.59 -24.66
C SER A 294 4.04 84.92 -23.91
N THR A 295 4.67 85.94 -24.37
CA THR A 295 4.59 87.30 -23.76
C THR A 295 3.17 87.84 -23.66
N ASP A 296 2.19 87.23 -24.38
CA ASP A 296 0.77 87.65 -24.40
C ASP A 296 -0.12 86.69 -23.55
N THR A 297 0.45 85.87 -22.65
CA THR A 297 -0.31 84.94 -21.86
C THR A 297 -1.09 85.68 -20.76
N PRO A 298 -2.45 85.53 -20.71
CA PRO A 298 -3.23 86.09 -19.61
C PRO A 298 -2.88 85.43 -18.31
N GLY A 299 -2.38 86.14 -17.34
CA GLY A 299 -1.90 85.69 -16.01
C GLY A 299 -0.49 86.20 -15.71
N LEU A 300 0.41 86.32 -16.67
CA LEU A 300 1.71 87.00 -16.47
C LEU A 300 1.59 88.51 -16.41
N ASN A 301 0.53 89.02 -16.92
CA ASN A 301 0.19 90.43 -16.80
C ASN A 301 -0.09 90.88 -15.35
N LEU A 302 -0.11 89.96 -14.42
CA LEU A 302 -0.30 90.22 -12.95
C LEU A 302 0.87 91.04 -12.36
N LEU A 303 1.98 91.07 -13.05
CA LEU A 303 3.16 91.81 -12.63
C LEU A 303 3.21 93.24 -13.25
N ASP A 304 2.21 93.56 -14.11
CA ASP A 304 2.12 94.92 -14.73
C ASP A 304 1.26 95.81 -13.82
N PRO A 305 1.83 96.83 -13.17
CA PRO A 305 1.12 97.67 -12.21
C PRO A 305 0.09 98.54 -12.90
N THR A 306 0.07 98.67 -14.27
CA THR A 306 -0.88 99.49 -15.00
C THR A 306 -2.24 98.81 -15.20
N LEU A 307 -2.33 97.50 -15.08
CA LEU A 307 -3.56 96.74 -15.18
C LEU A 307 -4.51 96.90 -13.95
N TRP A 308 -3.95 97.23 -12.82
CA TRP A 308 -4.70 97.42 -11.56
C TRP A 308 -5.57 98.68 -11.60
N GLN A 309 -5.22 99.60 -12.43
CA GLN A 309 -5.99 100.86 -12.64
C GLN A 309 -7.19 100.67 -13.59
N LYS A 310 -7.16 99.65 -14.48
CA LYS A 310 -8.26 99.37 -15.42
C LYS A 310 -9.34 98.44 -14.89
N THR A 311 -9.09 97.71 -13.84
CA THR A 311 -10.05 96.75 -13.26
C THR A 311 -11.10 97.44 -12.38
N SER A 312 -11.01 98.73 -12.09
CA SER A 312 -12.03 99.54 -11.37
C SER A 312 -13.31 99.77 -12.16
N GLU A 313 -13.37 99.45 -13.43
CA GLU A 313 -14.55 99.67 -14.32
C GLU A 313 -15.33 98.40 -14.72
N GLY A 314 -15.12 97.28 -14.05
CA GLY A 314 -16.03 96.09 -14.12
C GLY A 314 -15.91 95.22 -15.38
N GLU A 315 -14.91 95.36 -16.24
CA GLU A 315 -14.66 94.44 -17.36
C GLU A 315 -13.60 93.40 -17.02
N ILE A 316 -14.06 92.13 -16.87
CA ILE A 316 -13.19 90.97 -16.72
C ILE A 316 -12.59 90.60 -18.09
N PRO A 317 -11.25 90.67 -18.30
CA PRO A 317 -10.65 90.19 -19.53
C PRO A 317 -10.98 88.74 -19.72
N GLY A 318 -11.60 88.42 -20.83
CA GLY A 318 -12.12 87.12 -21.17
C GLY A 318 -11.10 85.99 -21.07
N THR A 319 -11.36 85.07 -20.14
CA THR A 319 -10.64 83.82 -20.00
C THR A 319 -11.05 82.90 -21.09
N ARG A 320 -10.21 82.73 -22.15
CA ARG A 320 -10.35 81.60 -23.09
C ARG A 320 -9.87 80.32 -22.38
N ILE A 321 -10.81 79.50 -21.92
CA ILE A 321 -10.52 78.17 -21.45
C ILE A 321 -10.20 77.28 -22.64
N PHE A 322 -8.93 76.87 -22.78
CA PHE A 322 -8.57 75.80 -23.71
C PHE A 322 -9.08 74.46 -23.12
N THR A 323 -10.19 73.98 -23.63
CA THR A 323 -10.64 72.61 -23.43
C THR A 323 -9.82 71.72 -24.40
N GLY A 324 -8.67 71.22 -23.96
CA GLY A 324 -7.97 70.16 -24.68
C GLY A 324 -8.77 68.88 -24.57
N GLU A 325 -9.28 68.32 -25.66
CA GLU A 325 -9.84 67.00 -25.74
C GLU A 325 -8.78 65.95 -25.26
N PRO A 326 -9.18 64.95 -24.47
CA PRO A 326 -8.25 63.90 -24.09
C PRO A 326 -7.93 63.00 -25.28
N GLN A 327 -6.67 62.96 -25.73
CA GLN A 327 -6.20 62.01 -26.72
C GLN A 327 -6.34 60.57 -26.16
N GLU A 328 -7.19 59.78 -26.83
CA GLU A 328 -7.29 58.32 -26.64
C GLU A 328 -5.91 57.67 -26.80
N ARG A 329 -5.43 57.07 -25.73
CA ARG A 329 -4.26 56.16 -25.82
C ARG A 329 -4.67 54.93 -26.63
N ARG A 330 -4.19 54.80 -27.86
CA ARG A 330 -4.18 53.58 -28.64
C ARG A 330 -3.45 52.52 -27.85
N ALA A 331 -4.21 51.49 -27.45
CA ALA A 331 -3.66 50.23 -26.94
C ALA A 331 -2.89 49.56 -28.08
N VAL A 332 -1.59 49.42 -27.91
CA VAL A 332 -0.74 48.55 -28.75
C VAL A 332 -1.00 47.14 -28.26
N ALA A 333 -1.78 46.41 -29.05
CA ALA A 333 -1.86 44.95 -28.93
C ALA A 333 -0.51 44.39 -29.40
N SER A 334 0.23 43.75 -28.47
CA SER A 334 1.33 42.87 -28.82
C SER A 334 0.79 41.49 -29.06
N GLU A 335 0.60 41.06 -30.30
CA GLU A 335 0.70 39.69 -30.75
C GLU A 335 2.11 39.16 -30.44
N GLY A 336 2.18 38.00 -29.85
CA GLY A 336 3.40 37.23 -29.67
C GLY A 336 2.99 35.80 -29.41
N ASP A 337 2.69 35.15 -30.45
CA ASP A 337 3.14 33.91 -31.07
C ASP A 337 4.04 33.02 -30.22
N GLY A 338 3.55 31.79 -30.09
CA GLY A 338 4.14 30.52 -30.37
C GLY A 338 5.35 30.03 -29.55
N ARG A 339 5.16 29.08 -28.79
CA ARG A 339 5.67 27.68 -28.85
C ARG A 339 5.46 26.95 -27.57
#